data_2d0e1d7a6b6a26c1a96afee3e95a61e3
#
_entry.id   2d0e1d7a6b6a26c1a96afee3e95a61e3
#
_cell.length_a   1.000
_cell.length_b   1.000
_cell.length_c   1.000
_cell.angle_alpha   90.00
_cell.angle_beta   90.00
_cell.angle_gamma   90.00
#
_symmetry.space_group_name_H-M   'P 1'
#
loop_
_entity.id
_entity.type
_entity.pdbx_description
1 polymer ?
#
loop_
_entity_poly.entity_id
_entity_poly.type
_entity_poly.pdbx_seq_one_letter_code
_entity_poly.pdbx_strand_id
1 'polypeptide(L)'
;MIKKCLFPAAGYGTRFLPITKTIPKEMLPIVDKPLIQYAVEEAMEAGCEVMAIVTGRNKRSLEDYFDTSYEIEHQIQGTNKENALKSIRNIIEKCCFSYVRQKQMKGLGHAILTGEALIGNEPFAVILADDLCISHDYPSVLKQMTSLYQKYQCSIVAIEEVALEEVSKYGVIKGELLEEGVYEIKDMVEKPSQEDAPSNLAVIGRYILTPDIFEILSETKPGKNNEIQITDALRTQAKRKRIIAYQFKGKRYDCGSVEGYIEASNAYYKKRL
;
A
#
# COMPACT_ATOMS: atom_id res chain seq x y z
N MET A 1 14.61 -12.28 0.55
CA MET A 1 13.96 -11.53 1.67
C MET A 1 13.58 -10.15 1.14
N ILE A 2 12.38 -9.67 1.39
CA ILE A 2 11.90 -8.35 0.91
C ILE A 2 12.44 -7.27 1.85
N LYS A 3 13.34 -6.42 1.33
CA LYS A 3 14.02 -5.37 2.12
C LYS A 3 13.49 -3.97 1.84
N LYS A 4 12.84 -3.77 0.70
CA LYS A 4 12.36 -2.45 0.24
C LYS A 4 10.85 -2.43 0.16
N CYS A 5 10.23 -1.35 0.61
CA CYS A 5 8.80 -1.10 0.47
C CYS A 5 8.58 0.23 -0.23
N LEU A 6 7.76 0.22 -1.29
CA LEU A 6 7.36 1.39 -2.05
C LEU A 6 5.98 1.87 -1.57
N PHE A 7 5.86 3.17 -1.32
CA PHE A 7 4.62 3.83 -0.92
C PHE A 7 4.19 4.84 -1.98
N PRO A 8 3.22 4.50 -2.84
CA PRO A 8 2.61 5.45 -3.78
C PRO A 8 1.78 6.49 -3.04
N ALA A 9 2.33 7.68 -2.81
CA ALA A 9 1.73 8.76 -2.03
C ALA A 9 1.56 10.08 -2.81
N ALA A 10 1.58 10.04 -4.16
CA ALA A 10 1.52 11.24 -4.98
C ALA A 10 0.09 11.77 -5.24
N GLY A 11 -0.95 10.96 -5.03
CA GLY A 11 -2.35 11.27 -5.35
C GLY A 11 -2.90 12.50 -4.61
N TYR A 12 -3.84 13.22 -5.24
CA TYR A 12 -4.40 14.48 -4.71
C TYR A 12 -5.37 14.32 -3.54
N GLY A 13 -5.92 13.12 -3.30
CA GLY A 13 -6.86 12.86 -2.20
C GLY A 13 -8.19 13.61 -2.33
N THR A 14 -8.71 13.79 -3.55
CA THR A 14 -9.88 14.63 -3.86
C THR A 14 -11.16 14.23 -3.12
N ARG A 15 -11.28 12.98 -2.68
CA ARG A 15 -12.44 12.51 -1.89
C ARG A 15 -12.54 13.16 -0.51
N PHE A 16 -11.43 13.72 0.00
CA PHE A 16 -11.36 14.41 1.30
C PHE A 16 -11.25 15.93 1.18
N LEU A 17 -11.58 16.51 0.03
CA LEU A 17 -11.68 17.98 -0.04
C LEU A 17 -12.78 18.48 0.90
N PRO A 18 -12.56 19.64 1.57
CA PRO A 18 -11.48 20.61 1.33
C PRO A 18 -10.16 20.36 2.10
N ILE A 19 -10.11 19.43 3.09
CA ILE A 19 -8.93 19.26 3.96
C ILE A 19 -7.67 18.88 3.16
N THR A 20 -7.81 18.05 2.15
CA THR A 20 -6.67 17.60 1.31
C THR A 20 -6.19 18.64 0.30
N LYS A 21 -6.76 19.84 0.30
CA LYS A 21 -6.18 21.00 -0.41
C LYS A 21 -4.75 21.30 0.11
N THR A 22 -4.52 21.09 1.40
CA THR A 22 -3.26 21.44 2.09
C THR A 22 -2.62 20.26 2.82
N ILE A 23 -3.42 19.31 3.32
CA ILE A 23 -2.95 18.15 4.07
C ILE A 23 -2.99 16.91 3.15
N PRO A 24 -1.88 16.20 2.94
CA PRO A 24 -1.88 14.93 2.23
C PRO A 24 -2.85 13.94 2.88
N LYS A 25 -3.61 13.17 2.07
CA LYS A 25 -4.50 12.14 2.63
C LYS A 25 -3.77 11.13 3.51
N GLU A 26 -2.53 10.84 3.18
CA GLU A 26 -1.65 9.93 3.91
C GLU A 26 -1.27 10.45 5.31
N MET A 27 -1.44 11.77 5.54
CA MET A 27 -1.22 12.43 6.83
C MET A 27 -2.50 12.61 7.66
N LEU A 28 -3.65 12.13 7.17
CA LEU A 28 -4.88 12.13 7.97
C LEU A 28 -4.71 11.19 9.17
N PRO A 29 -5.04 11.64 10.39
CA PRO A 29 -4.76 10.88 11.60
C PRO A 29 -5.81 9.79 11.86
N ILE A 30 -5.39 8.57 12.11
CA ILE A 30 -6.18 7.54 12.75
C ILE A 30 -5.79 7.51 14.21
N VAL A 31 -6.66 8.01 15.09
CA VAL A 31 -6.42 8.25 16.51
C VAL A 31 -5.29 9.27 16.72
N ASP A 32 -4.03 8.86 16.81
CA ASP A 32 -2.86 9.70 17.12
C ASP A 32 -1.68 9.54 16.14
N LYS A 33 -1.86 8.72 15.10
CA LYS A 33 -0.84 8.48 14.08
C LYS A 33 -1.40 8.75 12.69
N PRO A 34 -0.63 9.32 11.76
CA PRO A 34 -1.07 9.44 10.37
C PRO A 34 -1.14 8.07 9.68
N LEU A 35 -2.01 7.94 8.68
CA LEU A 35 -2.19 6.72 7.90
C LEU A 35 -0.86 6.12 7.41
N ILE A 36 0.05 6.97 6.93
CA ILE A 36 1.34 6.52 6.40
C ILE A 36 2.19 5.82 7.48
N GLN A 37 2.09 6.20 8.75
CA GLN A 37 2.87 5.55 9.80
C GLN A 37 2.44 4.10 10.02
N TYR A 38 1.14 3.81 9.98
CA TYR A 38 0.65 2.41 10.07
C TYR A 38 1.19 1.56 8.93
N ALA A 39 1.23 2.11 7.70
CA ALA A 39 1.79 1.42 6.55
C ALA A 39 3.29 1.15 6.69
N VAL A 40 4.05 2.10 7.23
CA VAL A 40 5.49 1.96 7.50
C VAL A 40 5.74 0.96 8.63
N GLU A 41 4.97 1.00 9.72
CA GLU A 41 5.06 0.01 10.81
C GLU A 41 4.80 -1.42 10.30
N GLU A 42 3.83 -1.60 9.40
CA GLU A 42 3.56 -2.89 8.74
C GLU A 42 4.75 -3.35 7.89
N ALA A 43 5.35 -2.45 7.10
CA ALA A 43 6.53 -2.77 6.30
C ALA A 43 7.74 -3.16 7.17
N MET A 44 7.97 -2.47 8.28
CA MET A 44 9.02 -2.81 9.25
C MET A 44 8.80 -4.19 9.88
N GLU A 45 7.59 -4.50 10.30
CA GLU A 45 7.23 -5.83 10.84
C GLU A 45 7.51 -6.94 9.82
N ALA A 46 7.27 -6.67 8.53
CA ALA A 46 7.56 -7.59 7.45
C ALA A 46 9.07 -7.75 7.14
N GLY A 47 9.92 -6.90 7.74
CA GLY A 47 11.39 -6.94 7.59
C GLY A 47 11.93 -5.99 6.53
N CYS A 48 11.14 -5.00 6.09
CA CYS A 48 11.63 -3.93 5.22
C CYS A 48 12.44 -2.90 6.03
N GLU A 49 13.55 -2.45 5.46
CA GLU A 49 14.48 -1.49 6.05
C GLU A 49 14.56 -0.20 5.22
N VAL A 50 14.19 -0.27 3.93
CA VAL A 50 14.18 0.86 3.01
C VAL A 50 12.74 1.23 2.66
N MET A 51 12.36 2.47 2.99
CA MET A 51 11.05 3.05 2.73
C MET A 51 11.15 4.03 1.55
N ALA A 52 10.73 3.57 0.38
CA ALA A 52 10.75 4.35 -0.85
C ALA A 52 9.38 5.03 -1.04
N ILE A 53 9.33 6.35 -0.96
CA ILE A 53 8.08 7.12 -1.05
C ILE A 53 7.99 7.83 -2.39
N VAL A 54 6.96 7.50 -3.18
CA VAL A 54 6.63 8.23 -4.39
C VAL A 54 5.72 9.39 -4.02
N THR A 55 6.30 10.57 -3.94
CA THR A 55 5.65 11.81 -3.49
C THR A 55 5.16 12.66 -4.66
N GLY A 56 4.42 13.72 -4.38
CA GLY A 56 3.87 14.66 -5.36
C GLY A 56 3.99 16.10 -4.89
N ARG A 57 3.31 17.00 -5.60
CA ARG A 57 3.20 18.40 -5.16
C ARG A 57 2.39 18.46 -3.84
N ASN A 58 2.78 19.36 -2.93
CA ASN A 58 2.14 19.58 -1.62
C ASN A 58 2.19 18.37 -0.67
N LYS A 59 3.22 17.51 -0.80
CA LYS A 59 3.41 16.33 0.05
C LYS A 59 4.60 16.46 1.03
N ARG A 60 5.14 17.67 1.22
CA ARG A 60 6.33 17.91 2.06
C ARG A 60 6.17 17.41 3.50
N SER A 61 4.98 17.49 4.07
CA SER A 61 4.70 16.98 5.40
C SER A 61 4.95 15.47 5.57
N LEU A 62 4.97 14.67 4.47
CA LEU A 62 5.42 13.27 4.53
C LEU A 62 6.91 13.15 4.75
N GLU A 63 7.69 14.06 4.17
CA GLU A 63 9.15 14.12 4.32
C GLU A 63 9.48 14.58 5.73
N ASP A 64 8.90 15.71 6.15
CA ASP A 64 9.11 16.31 7.47
C ASP A 64 8.67 15.36 8.62
N TYR A 65 7.67 14.49 8.39
CA TYR A 65 7.17 13.56 9.40
C TYR A 65 8.19 12.47 9.76
N PHE A 66 8.95 11.99 8.80
CA PHE A 66 9.98 10.97 8.99
C PHE A 66 11.37 11.56 9.14
N ASP A 67 11.48 12.83 9.47
CA ASP A 67 12.72 13.50 9.80
C ASP A 67 12.76 13.88 11.30
N THR A 68 13.96 14.19 11.82
CA THR A 68 14.13 14.60 13.20
C THR A 68 13.79 16.07 13.37
N SER A 69 12.84 16.39 14.26
CA SER A 69 12.50 17.77 14.65
C SER A 69 13.23 18.16 15.93
N TYR A 70 14.41 18.76 15.79
CA TYR A 70 15.23 19.15 16.93
C TYR A 70 14.52 20.11 17.90
N GLU A 71 13.69 21.00 17.40
CA GLU A 71 12.94 21.97 18.21
C GLU A 71 11.91 21.26 19.10
N ILE A 72 11.15 20.33 18.55
CA ILE A 72 10.16 19.54 19.30
C ILE A 72 10.86 18.63 20.30
N GLU A 73 11.90 17.91 19.85
CA GLU A 73 12.70 17.01 20.70
C GLU A 73 13.26 17.75 21.92
N HIS A 74 13.85 18.93 21.73
CA HIS A 74 14.38 19.76 22.81
C HIS A 74 13.26 20.25 23.74
N GLN A 75 12.13 20.68 23.21
CA GLN A 75 10.99 21.19 23.97
C GLN A 75 10.39 20.16 24.92
N ILE A 76 10.33 18.87 24.52
CA ILE A 76 9.71 17.82 25.31
C ILE A 76 10.68 17.02 26.16
N GLN A 77 11.98 17.25 26.02
CA GLN A 77 13.04 16.55 26.76
C GLN A 77 12.82 16.62 28.28
N GLY A 78 12.85 15.47 28.95
CA GLY A 78 12.61 15.35 30.39
C GLY A 78 11.13 15.44 30.81
N THR A 79 10.20 15.52 29.86
CA THR A 79 8.77 15.53 30.15
C THR A 79 8.13 14.18 29.84
N ASN A 80 6.91 13.95 30.35
CA ASN A 80 6.10 12.77 30.02
C ASN A 80 5.68 12.70 28.54
N LYS A 81 5.83 13.79 27.77
CA LYS A 81 5.52 13.87 26.35
C LYS A 81 6.53 13.14 25.46
N GLU A 82 7.73 12.86 25.94
CA GLU A 82 8.76 12.10 25.18
C GLU A 82 8.22 10.78 24.65
N ASN A 83 7.34 10.11 25.42
CA ASN A 83 6.73 8.85 25.01
C ASN A 83 5.86 8.98 23.75
N ALA A 84 5.33 10.16 23.45
CA ALA A 84 4.52 10.38 22.26
C ALA A 84 5.32 10.23 20.95
N LEU A 85 6.63 10.51 20.98
CA LEU A 85 7.52 10.37 19.83
C LEU A 85 8.24 9.01 19.77
N LYS A 86 8.08 8.14 20.76
CA LYS A 86 8.85 6.89 20.83
C LYS A 86 8.68 6.00 19.60
N SER A 87 7.46 5.88 19.06
CA SER A 87 7.21 5.04 17.89
C SER A 87 7.86 5.60 16.63
N ILE A 88 7.76 6.92 16.41
CA ILE A 88 8.36 7.56 15.24
C ILE A 88 9.88 7.59 15.30
N ARG A 89 10.49 7.82 16.48
CA ARG A 89 11.94 7.73 16.68
C ARG A 89 12.46 6.34 16.30
N ASN A 90 11.80 5.27 16.76
CA ASN A 90 12.20 3.90 16.41
C ASN A 90 12.13 3.62 14.89
N ILE A 91 11.18 4.24 14.20
CA ILE A 91 11.06 4.17 12.74
C ILE A 91 12.24 4.89 12.06
N ILE A 92 12.51 6.13 12.47
CA ILE A 92 13.60 6.97 11.91
C ILE A 92 14.96 6.30 12.12
N GLU A 93 15.19 5.70 13.28
CA GLU A 93 16.45 5.01 13.60
C GLU A 93 16.67 3.72 12.81
N LYS A 94 15.59 2.98 12.50
CA LYS A 94 15.69 1.64 11.89
C LYS A 94 15.49 1.63 10.38
N CYS A 95 14.92 2.69 9.80
CA CYS A 95 14.56 2.73 8.40
C CYS A 95 15.32 3.82 7.65
N CYS A 96 15.69 3.51 6.42
CA CYS A 96 16.19 4.47 5.46
C CYS A 96 15.04 4.98 4.59
N PHE A 97 14.78 6.29 4.61
CA PHE A 97 13.76 6.92 3.78
C PHE A 97 14.35 7.52 2.51
N SER A 98 13.69 7.26 1.38
CA SER A 98 14.06 7.81 0.07
C SER A 98 12.82 8.31 -0.65
N TYR A 99 12.93 9.42 -1.36
CA TYR A 99 11.80 10.09 -1.99
C TYR A 99 12.04 10.31 -3.48
N VAL A 100 11.01 10.06 -4.29
CA VAL A 100 10.99 10.41 -5.71
C VAL A 100 9.66 11.05 -6.07
N ARG A 101 9.69 12.04 -6.96
CA ARG A 101 8.49 12.79 -7.32
C ARG A 101 7.83 12.25 -8.58
N GLN A 102 6.56 11.85 -8.46
CA GLN A 102 5.70 11.63 -9.61
C GLN A 102 5.26 12.99 -10.18
N LYS A 103 5.79 13.36 -11.34
CA LYS A 103 5.55 14.68 -11.95
C LYS A 103 4.17 14.81 -12.61
N GLN A 104 3.61 13.70 -13.07
CA GLN A 104 2.31 13.62 -13.74
C GLN A 104 1.47 12.51 -13.11
N MET A 105 0.22 12.79 -12.78
CA MET A 105 -0.71 11.83 -12.18
C MET A 105 -1.29 10.90 -13.26
N LYS A 106 -0.55 9.85 -13.60
CA LYS A 106 -0.91 8.86 -14.64
C LYS A 106 -1.30 7.50 -14.04
N GLY A 107 -1.83 7.48 -12.82
CA GLY A 107 -2.31 6.28 -12.14
C GLY A 107 -1.26 5.55 -11.29
N LEU A 108 -1.71 4.45 -10.66
CA LEU A 108 -0.93 3.67 -9.70
C LEU A 108 0.27 2.98 -10.37
N GLY A 109 0.07 2.38 -11.55
CA GLY A 109 1.16 1.73 -12.28
C GLY A 109 2.30 2.71 -12.60
N HIS A 110 1.96 3.96 -13.01
CA HIS A 110 2.96 4.99 -13.24
C HIS A 110 3.64 5.46 -11.95
N ALA A 111 2.95 5.47 -10.81
CA ALA A 111 3.58 5.78 -9.53
C ALA A 111 4.61 4.69 -9.16
N ILE A 112 4.26 3.41 -9.34
CA ILE A 112 5.18 2.29 -9.12
C ILE A 112 6.38 2.40 -10.05
N LEU A 113 6.18 2.62 -11.35
CA LEU A 113 7.25 2.82 -12.33
C LEU A 113 8.18 3.99 -11.94
N THR A 114 7.61 5.10 -11.44
CA THR A 114 8.41 6.23 -10.95
C THR A 114 9.34 5.84 -9.79
N GLY A 115 8.96 4.85 -9.00
CA GLY A 115 9.75 4.30 -7.89
C GLY A 115 10.92 3.42 -8.29
N GLU A 116 11.04 3.01 -9.55
CA GLU A 116 12.10 2.11 -10.05
C GLU A 116 13.50 2.57 -9.65
N ALA A 117 13.78 3.87 -9.77
CA ALA A 117 15.08 4.45 -9.42
C ALA A 117 15.49 4.25 -7.95
N LEU A 118 14.51 4.09 -7.03
CA LEU A 118 14.74 3.84 -5.60
C LEU A 118 14.83 2.33 -5.30
N ILE A 119 14.11 1.53 -6.04
CA ILE A 119 14.00 0.08 -5.82
C ILE A 119 15.16 -0.67 -6.49
N GLY A 120 15.49 -0.32 -7.73
CA GLY A 120 16.47 -1.06 -8.54
C GLY A 120 15.95 -2.44 -8.95
N ASN A 121 16.85 -3.38 -9.14
CA ASN A 121 16.55 -4.72 -9.66
C ASN A 121 16.37 -5.74 -8.52
N GLU A 122 15.50 -5.44 -7.56
CA GLU A 122 15.21 -6.31 -6.41
C GLU A 122 13.70 -6.52 -6.25
N PRO A 123 13.25 -7.66 -5.69
CA PRO A 123 11.86 -7.83 -5.29
C PRO A 123 11.53 -6.86 -4.15
N PHE A 124 10.35 -6.28 -4.20
CA PHE A 124 9.93 -5.23 -3.28
C PHE A 124 8.46 -5.33 -2.91
N ALA A 125 8.12 -4.74 -1.77
CA ALA A 125 6.74 -4.58 -1.35
C ALA A 125 6.15 -3.26 -1.87
N VAL A 126 4.83 -3.21 -2.04
CA VAL A 126 4.08 -1.98 -2.26
C VAL A 126 2.93 -1.93 -1.26
N ILE A 127 2.79 -0.81 -0.57
CA ILE A 127 1.67 -0.56 0.35
C ILE A 127 0.97 0.74 -0.05
N LEU A 128 -0.34 0.67 -0.27
CA LEU A 128 -1.20 1.84 -0.38
C LEU A 128 -1.60 2.27 1.03
N ALA A 129 -1.18 3.46 1.45
CA ALA A 129 -1.35 3.92 2.84
C ALA A 129 -2.82 4.13 3.24
N ASP A 130 -3.71 4.35 2.29
CA ASP A 130 -5.15 4.50 2.51
C ASP A 130 -5.92 3.17 2.61
N ASP A 131 -5.28 2.04 2.34
CA ASP A 131 -5.80 0.71 2.68
C ASP A 131 -5.25 0.31 4.06
N LEU A 132 -6.00 0.53 5.13
CA LEU A 132 -5.58 0.20 6.48
C LEU A 132 -6.02 -1.21 6.85
N CYS A 133 -5.07 -2.06 7.24
CA CYS A 133 -5.34 -3.45 7.60
C CYS A 133 -5.07 -3.71 9.09
N ILE A 134 -6.01 -4.41 9.75
CA ILE A 134 -5.86 -4.88 11.13
C ILE A 134 -5.82 -6.40 11.11
N SER A 135 -4.76 -6.97 11.68
CA SER A 135 -4.67 -8.40 11.99
C SER A 135 -4.62 -8.55 13.51
N HIS A 136 -5.66 -9.16 14.13
CA HIS A 136 -5.72 -9.29 15.59
C HIS A 136 -4.88 -10.47 16.08
N ASP A 137 -5.09 -11.64 15.49
CA ASP A 137 -4.49 -12.90 15.92
C ASP A 137 -3.41 -13.40 14.97
N TYR A 138 -3.06 -12.60 13.97
CA TYR A 138 -2.10 -12.95 12.91
C TYR A 138 -1.06 -11.85 12.76
N PRO A 139 0.10 -12.15 12.17
CA PRO A 139 1.05 -11.14 11.72
C PRO A 139 0.39 -10.15 10.74
N SER A 140 0.99 -8.98 10.55
CA SER A 140 0.52 -8.02 9.53
C SER A 140 0.40 -8.65 8.14
N VAL A 141 -0.46 -8.06 7.30
CA VAL A 141 -0.74 -8.63 5.96
C VAL A 141 0.54 -8.78 5.15
N LEU A 142 1.39 -7.76 5.13
CA LEU A 142 2.66 -7.86 4.40
C LEU A 142 3.58 -8.94 4.98
N LYS A 143 3.58 -9.15 6.31
CA LYS A 143 4.35 -10.22 6.94
C LYS A 143 3.85 -11.61 6.53
N GLN A 144 2.53 -11.79 6.43
CA GLN A 144 1.93 -13.02 5.90
C GLN A 144 2.40 -13.26 4.45
N MET A 145 2.35 -12.20 3.60
CA MET A 145 2.79 -12.28 2.20
C MET A 145 4.29 -12.57 2.03
N THR A 146 5.14 -12.03 2.90
CA THR A 146 6.59 -12.32 2.85
C THR A 146 6.90 -13.80 3.12
N SER A 147 6.10 -14.46 3.95
CA SER A 147 6.21 -15.91 4.18
C SER A 147 5.86 -16.71 2.92
N LEU A 148 4.80 -16.30 2.20
CA LEU A 148 4.44 -16.90 0.91
C LEU A 148 5.49 -16.61 -0.17
N TYR A 149 6.09 -15.42 -0.17
CA TYR A 149 7.14 -15.07 -1.11
C TYR A 149 8.36 -16.01 -0.95
N GLN A 150 8.71 -16.42 0.26
CA GLN A 150 9.77 -17.39 0.48
C GLN A 150 9.49 -18.73 -0.20
N LYS A 151 8.22 -19.15 -0.27
CA LYS A 151 7.78 -20.40 -0.89
C LYS A 151 7.68 -20.29 -2.41
N TYR A 152 7.07 -19.23 -2.93
CA TYR A 152 6.70 -19.15 -4.34
C TYR A 152 7.66 -18.35 -5.22
N GLN A 153 8.47 -17.44 -4.66
CA GLN A 153 9.47 -16.62 -5.34
C GLN A 153 8.93 -15.89 -6.59
N CYS A 154 7.70 -15.39 -6.52
CA CYS A 154 7.02 -14.68 -7.61
C CYS A 154 6.23 -13.48 -7.06
N SER A 155 5.68 -12.65 -7.93
CA SER A 155 4.79 -11.55 -7.52
C SER A 155 3.56 -12.08 -6.78
N ILE A 156 3.17 -11.41 -5.70
CA ILE A 156 2.02 -11.74 -4.85
C ILE A 156 1.17 -10.50 -4.66
N VAL A 157 -0.12 -10.62 -4.82
CA VAL A 157 -1.10 -9.57 -4.51
C VAL A 157 -2.01 -10.02 -3.38
N ALA A 158 -2.32 -9.13 -2.44
CA ALA A 158 -3.33 -9.43 -1.44
C ALA A 158 -4.73 -9.21 -2.02
N ILE A 159 -5.66 -10.09 -1.66
CA ILE A 159 -7.05 -10.04 -2.09
C ILE A 159 -8.00 -10.19 -0.90
N GLU A 160 -9.21 -9.68 -1.06
CA GLU A 160 -10.35 -9.94 -0.17
C GLU A 160 -11.61 -10.26 -0.99
N GLU A 161 -12.55 -10.97 -0.41
CA GLU A 161 -13.89 -11.12 -0.97
C GLU A 161 -14.69 -9.86 -0.71
N VAL A 162 -15.28 -9.31 -1.76
CA VAL A 162 -16.16 -8.14 -1.68
C VAL A 162 -17.57 -8.50 -2.16
N ALA A 163 -18.56 -7.68 -1.81
CA ALA A 163 -19.88 -7.82 -2.39
C ALA A 163 -19.82 -7.60 -3.91
N LEU A 164 -20.63 -8.34 -4.69
CA LEU A 164 -20.60 -8.24 -6.15
C LEU A 164 -20.91 -6.82 -6.65
N GLU A 165 -21.71 -6.07 -5.91
CA GLU A 165 -22.03 -4.67 -6.21
C GLU A 165 -20.81 -3.74 -6.09
N GLU A 166 -19.77 -4.19 -5.39
CA GLU A 166 -18.57 -3.39 -5.13
C GLU A 166 -17.40 -3.69 -6.06
N VAL A 167 -17.46 -4.77 -6.86
CA VAL A 167 -16.35 -5.19 -7.75
C VAL A 167 -15.90 -4.09 -8.70
N SER A 168 -16.79 -3.18 -9.08
CA SER A 168 -16.49 -2.05 -9.96
C SER A 168 -15.54 -1.00 -9.35
N LYS A 169 -15.19 -1.14 -8.06
CA LYS A 169 -14.22 -0.26 -7.38
C LYS A 169 -12.79 -0.78 -7.47
N TYR A 170 -12.59 -2.07 -7.78
CA TYR A 170 -11.32 -2.79 -7.62
C TYR A 170 -10.86 -3.48 -8.90
N GLY A 171 -9.58 -3.83 -8.94
CA GLY A 171 -9.11 -4.90 -9.81
C GLY A 171 -9.60 -6.25 -9.28
N VAL A 172 -10.16 -7.09 -10.14
CA VAL A 172 -10.73 -8.39 -9.76
C VAL A 172 -9.96 -9.50 -10.46
N ILE A 173 -9.62 -10.57 -9.74
CA ILE A 173 -8.86 -11.69 -10.28
C ILE A 173 -9.76 -12.83 -10.77
N LYS A 174 -9.24 -13.57 -11.77
CA LYS A 174 -9.63 -14.96 -12.04
C LYS A 174 -8.49 -15.85 -11.57
N GLY A 175 -8.70 -16.62 -10.53
CA GLY A 175 -7.67 -17.45 -9.91
C GLY A 175 -8.05 -18.91 -9.83
N GLU A 176 -7.04 -19.79 -9.84
CA GLU A 176 -7.17 -21.21 -9.51
C GLU A 176 -6.62 -21.44 -8.10
N LEU A 177 -7.40 -22.08 -7.24
CA LEU A 177 -7.02 -22.38 -5.87
C LEU A 177 -5.82 -23.35 -5.85
N LEU A 178 -4.73 -22.97 -5.19
CA LEU A 178 -3.56 -23.81 -4.96
C LEU A 178 -3.56 -24.44 -3.56
N GLU A 179 -3.86 -23.64 -2.57
CA GLU A 179 -4.01 -24.03 -1.16
C GLU A 179 -4.93 -23.01 -0.47
N GLU A 180 -5.33 -23.26 0.77
CA GLU A 180 -6.26 -22.40 1.49
C GLU A 180 -5.86 -20.92 1.44
N GLY A 181 -6.72 -20.09 0.86
CA GLY A 181 -6.50 -18.65 0.70
C GLY A 181 -5.43 -18.25 -0.33
N VAL A 182 -4.84 -19.20 -1.07
CA VAL A 182 -3.80 -18.94 -2.06
C VAL A 182 -4.24 -19.37 -3.44
N TYR A 183 -4.23 -18.45 -4.39
CA TYR A 183 -4.69 -18.68 -5.76
C TYR A 183 -3.57 -18.36 -6.76
N GLU A 184 -3.46 -19.15 -7.82
CA GLU A 184 -2.68 -18.77 -9.00
C GLU A 184 -3.53 -17.89 -9.90
N ILE A 185 -3.06 -16.68 -10.20
CA ILE A 185 -3.78 -15.75 -11.06
C ILE A 185 -3.70 -16.18 -12.51
N LYS A 186 -4.86 -16.35 -13.15
CA LYS A 186 -4.98 -16.69 -14.58
C LYS A 186 -5.39 -15.49 -15.42
N ASP A 187 -6.17 -14.57 -14.84
CA ASP A 187 -6.55 -13.30 -15.49
C ASP A 187 -6.91 -12.26 -14.44
N MET A 188 -6.95 -10.99 -14.85
CA MET A 188 -7.34 -9.86 -14.01
C MET A 188 -8.09 -8.83 -14.84
N VAL A 189 -9.11 -8.19 -14.25
CA VAL A 189 -9.90 -7.13 -14.88
C VAL A 189 -9.96 -5.91 -13.96
N GLU A 190 -9.61 -4.74 -14.48
CA GLU A 190 -9.68 -3.48 -13.73
C GLU A 190 -11.10 -2.93 -13.71
N LYS A 191 -11.68 -2.83 -12.51
CA LYS A 191 -13.01 -2.23 -12.27
C LYS A 191 -14.07 -2.77 -13.24
N PRO A 192 -14.31 -4.09 -13.27
CA PRO A 192 -15.30 -4.68 -14.14
C PRO A 192 -16.72 -4.21 -13.78
N SER A 193 -17.67 -4.35 -14.71
CA SER A 193 -19.08 -4.37 -14.34
C SER A 193 -19.37 -5.62 -13.49
N GLN A 194 -20.49 -5.65 -12.80
CA GLN A 194 -20.90 -6.83 -12.03
C GLN A 194 -21.07 -8.06 -12.94
N GLU A 195 -21.56 -7.86 -14.16
CA GLU A 195 -21.76 -8.92 -15.14
C GLU A 195 -20.45 -9.44 -15.76
N ASP A 196 -19.42 -8.58 -15.88
CA ASP A 196 -18.12 -8.92 -16.46
C ASP A 196 -17.09 -9.37 -15.42
N ALA A 197 -17.43 -9.30 -14.14
CA ALA A 197 -16.50 -9.65 -13.08
C ALA A 197 -16.17 -11.15 -13.10
N PRO A 198 -14.88 -11.55 -13.21
CA PRO A 198 -14.51 -12.96 -13.27
C PRO A 198 -14.71 -13.68 -11.93
N SER A 199 -14.83 -12.94 -10.84
CA SER A 199 -15.08 -13.40 -9.48
C SER A 199 -15.45 -12.20 -8.58
N ASN A 200 -15.54 -12.41 -7.27
CA ASN A 200 -15.64 -11.35 -6.25
C ASN A 200 -14.33 -11.17 -5.46
N LEU A 201 -13.22 -11.71 -5.95
CA LEU A 201 -11.90 -11.62 -5.32
C LEU A 201 -11.22 -10.32 -5.77
N ALA A 202 -11.30 -9.30 -4.93
CA ALA A 202 -10.79 -7.96 -5.19
C ALA A 202 -9.34 -7.79 -4.72
N VAL A 203 -8.52 -7.19 -5.57
CA VAL A 203 -7.13 -6.82 -5.21
C VAL A 203 -7.15 -5.61 -4.29
N ILE A 204 -6.40 -5.70 -3.21
CA ILE A 204 -6.23 -4.61 -2.24
C ILE A 204 -4.82 -4.02 -2.32
N GLY A 205 -4.59 -2.94 -1.58
CA GLY A 205 -3.36 -2.15 -1.63
C GLY A 205 -2.12 -2.78 -1.01
N ARG A 206 -1.91 -4.10 -1.15
CA ARG A 206 -0.72 -4.83 -0.69
C ARG A 206 -0.19 -5.71 -1.81
N TYR A 207 1.08 -5.48 -2.17
CA TYR A 207 1.76 -6.25 -3.21
C TYR A 207 3.17 -6.61 -2.80
N ILE A 208 3.65 -7.76 -3.23
CA ILE A 208 5.06 -8.07 -3.39
C ILE A 208 5.29 -8.24 -4.88
N LEU A 209 6.19 -7.46 -5.46
CA LEU A 209 6.43 -7.43 -6.89
C LEU A 209 7.87 -7.85 -7.21
N THR A 210 8.04 -8.58 -8.29
CA THR A 210 9.36 -8.89 -8.86
C THR A 210 9.77 -7.78 -9.83
N PRO A 211 11.07 -7.49 -10.00
CA PRO A 211 11.55 -6.27 -10.70
C PRO A 211 11.19 -6.19 -12.19
N ASP A 212 10.89 -7.32 -12.85
CA ASP A 212 10.41 -7.33 -14.24
C ASP A 212 9.06 -6.60 -14.43
N ILE A 213 8.36 -6.27 -13.32
CA ILE A 213 7.15 -5.44 -13.39
C ILE A 213 7.46 -4.04 -13.95
N PHE A 214 8.65 -3.50 -13.75
CA PHE A 214 9.04 -2.18 -14.25
C PHE A 214 9.10 -2.14 -15.78
N GLU A 215 9.70 -3.17 -16.41
CA GLU A 215 9.69 -3.32 -17.88
C GLU A 215 8.26 -3.38 -18.40
N ILE A 216 7.43 -4.23 -17.80
CA ILE A 216 6.02 -4.39 -18.20
C ILE A 216 5.25 -3.07 -18.04
N LEU A 217 5.45 -2.35 -16.92
CA LEU A 217 4.80 -1.06 -16.69
C LEU A 217 5.24 0.00 -17.70
N SER A 218 6.50 -0.01 -18.14
CA SER A 218 7.00 0.93 -19.15
C SER A 218 6.34 0.74 -20.53
N GLU A 219 5.91 -0.48 -20.83
CA GLU A 219 5.21 -0.86 -22.07
C GLU A 219 3.68 -0.80 -21.95
N THR A 220 3.15 -0.71 -20.71
CA THR A 220 1.70 -0.71 -20.46
C THR A 220 1.07 0.57 -20.97
N LYS A 221 0.11 0.43 -21.88
CA LYS A 221 -0.66 1.55 -22.40
C LYS A 221 -1.65 2.07 -21.36
N PRO A 222 -1.95 3.39 -21.36
CA PRO A 222 -3.02 3.91 -20.53
C PRO A 222 -4.35 3.19 -20.79
N GLY A 223 -4.98 2.72 -19.72
CA GLY A 223 -6.28 2.04 -19.74
C GLY A 223 -7.42 2.96 -19.27
N LYS A 224 -8.26 2.46 -18.37
CA LYS A 224 -9.40 3.19 -17.81
C LYS A 224 -8.93 4.53 -17.19
N ASN A 225 -9.67 5.60 -17.43
CA ASN A 225 -9.36 6.97 -17.00
C ASN A 225 -8.04 7.56 -17.56
N ASN A 226 -7.49 7.01 -18.63
CA ASN A 226 -6.20 7.39 -19.19
C ASN A 226 -5.04 7.22 -18.18
N GLU A 227 -5.12 6.20 -17.32
CA GLU A 227 -4.13 5.86 -16.30
C GLU A 227 -3.39 4.57 -16.66
N ILE A 228 -2.12 4.46 -16.28
CA ILE A 228 -1.37 3.20 -16.31
C ILE A 228 -1.79 2.39 -15.09
N GLN A 229 -2.58 1.34 -15.34
CA GLN A 229 -3.12 0.50 -14.28
C GLN A 229 -2.14 -0.61 -13.91
N ILE A 230 -1.92 -0.80 -12.61
CA ILE A 230 -1.11 -1.94 -12.13
C ILE A 230 -1.76 -3.28 -12.48
N THR A 231 -3.09 -3.34 -12.51
CA THR A 231 -3.86 -4.54 -12.86
C THR A 231 -3.56 -5.01 -14.28
N ASP A 232 -3.42 -4.09 -15.24
CA ASP A 232 -3.07 -4.43 -16.64
C ASP A 232 -1.64 -4.96 -16.76
N ALA A 233 -0.71 -4.39 -15.99
CA ALA A 233 0.66 -4.86 -15.93
C ALA A 233 0.75 -6.26 -15.28
N LEU A 234 0.05 -6.47 -14.16
CA LEU A 234 -0.03 -7.77 -13.49
C LEU A 234 -0.70 -8.83 -14.39
N ARG A 235 -1.74 -8.46 -15.11
CA ARG A 235 -2.38 -9.34 -16.12
C ARG A 235 -1.37 -9.77 -17.19
N THR A 236 -0.53 -8.86 -17.65
CA THR A 236 0.54 -9.15 -18.62
C THR A 236 1.61 -10.05 -17.99
N GLN A 237 2.01 -9.77 -16.75
CA GLN A 237 2.97 -10.58 -16.02
C GLN A 237 2.43 -12.00 -15.79
N ALA A 238 1.14 -12.18 -15.45
CA ALA A 238 0.50 -13.48 -15.26
C ALA A 238 0.53 -14.38 -16.51
N LYS A 239 0.56 -13.78 -17.70
CA LYS A 239 0.71 -14.53 -18.98
C LYS A 239 2.15 -14.98 -19.22
N ARG A 240 3.15 -14.30 -18.63
CA ARG A 240 4.57 -14.61 -18.80
C ARG A 240 5.09 -15.58 -17.74
N LYS A 241 4.59 -15.48 -16.50
CA LYS A 241 5.01 -16.29 -15.36
C LYS A 241 3.93 -16.36 -14.27
N ARG A 242 4.12 -17.27 -13.31
CA ARG A 242 3.22 -17.42 -12.16
C ARG A 242 3.14 -16.13 -11.35
N ILE A 243 1.92 -15.75 -10.98
CA ILE A 243 1.60 -14.74 -9.97
C ILE A 243 0.62 -15.35 -8.98
N ILE A 244 0.77 -15.03 -7.71
CA ILE A 244 -0.08 -15.51 -6.62
C ILE A 244 -1.00 -14.39 -6.13
N ALA A 245 -2.25 -14.73 -5.88
CA ALA A 245 -3.15 -13.93 -5.07
C ALA A 245 -3.32 -14.57 -3.69
N TYR A 246 -3.27 -13.77 -2.64
CA TYR A 246 -3.40 -14.23 -1.27
C TYR A 246 -4.55 -13.56 -0.55
N GLN A 247 -5.53 -14.36 -0.13
CA GLN A 247 -6.63 -13.95 0.73
C GLN A 247 -6.10 -13.87 2.17
N PHE A 248 -5.74 -12.66 2.58
CA PHE A 248 -5.06 -12.43 3.86
C PHE A 248 -5.97 -12.66 5.06
N LYS A 249 -5.37 -12.95 6.21
CA LYS A 249 -6.05 -13.06 7.50
C LYS A 249 -6.01 -11.72 8.22
N GLY A 250 -7.18 -11.09 8.37
CA GLY A 250 -7.33 -9.76 8.95
C GLY A 250 -8.57 -9.04 8.42
N LYS A 251 -8.69 -7.77 8.76
CA LYS A 251 -9.75 -6.88 8.28
C LYS A 251 -9.15 -5.64 7.66
N ARG A 252 -9.60 -5.27 6.46
CA ARG A 252 -9.26 -4.05 5.75
C ARG A 252 -10.29 -2.95 5.99
N TYR A 253 -9.81 -1.71 6.02
CA TYR A 253 -10.61 -0.50 6.01
C TYR A 253 -10.14 0.39 4.86
N ASP A 254 -11.04 0.75 3.93
CA ASP A 254 -10.75 1.67 2.82
C ASP A 254 -10.77 3.12 3.32
N CYS A 255 -9.64 3.56 3.89
CA CYS A 255 -9.47 4.95 4.32
C CYS A 255 -9.33 5.94 3.14
N GLY A 256 -9.47 5.50 1.91
CA GLY A 256 -9.64 6.36 0.74
C GLY A 256 -11.08 6.92 0.61
N SER A 257 -12.05 6.43 1.39
CA SER A 257 -13.40 6.95 1.53
C SER A 257 -13.61 7.55 2.92
N VAL A 258 -14.57 8.48 3.05
CA VAL A 258 -14.90 9.10 4.35
C VAL A 258 -15.48 8.06 5.31
N GLU A 259 -16.35 7.21 4.81
CA GLU A 259 -17.00 6.15 5.58
C GLU A 259 -15.96 5.16 6.14
N GLY A 260 -15.10 4.61 5.28
CA GLY A 260 -14.06 3.67 5.70
C GLY A 260 -13.02 4.29 6.63
N TYR A 261 -12.72 5.58 6.47
CA TYR A 261 -11.85 6.32 7.38
C TYR A 261 -12.46 6.44 8.79
N ILE A 262 -13.77 6.72 8.90
CA ILE A 262 -14.48 6.79 10.18
C ILE A 262 -14.53 5.39 10.82
N GLU A 263 -14.84 4.35 10.04
CA GLU A 263 -14.84 2.97 10.54
C GLU A 263 -13.47 2.56 11.08
N ALA A 264 -12.39 2.85 10.35
CA ALA A 264 -11.02 2.59 10.78
C ALA A 264 -10.71 3.32 12.10
N SER A 265 -11.02 4.62 12.17
CA SER A 265 -10.80 5.43 13.37
C SER A 265 -11.51 4.85 14.60
N ASN A 266 -12.77 4.42 14.44
CA ASN A 266 -13.55 3.80 15.51
C ASN A 266 -12.96 2.45 15.94
N ALA A 267 -12.52 1.62 14.98
CA ALA A 267 -11.93 0.32 15.27
C ALA A 267 -10.59 0.45 16.02
N TYR A 268 -9.73 1.36 15.59
CA TYR A 268 -8.45 1.61 16.26
C TYR A 268 -8.61 2.26 17.63
N TYR A 269 -9.59 3.15 17.79
CA TYR A 269 -9.90 3.73 19.10
C TYR A 269 -10.35 2.68 20.10
N LYS A 270 -11.29 1.79 19.69
CA LYS A 270 -11.77 0.68 20.55
C LYS A 270 -10.67 -0.31 20.94
N LYS A 271 -9.68 -0.53 20.09
CA LYS A 271 -8.53 -1.41 20.39
C LYS A 271 -7.61 -0.82 21.47
N ARG A 272 -7.68 0.48 21.69
CA ARG A 272 -6.84 1.21 22.66
C ARG A 272 -7.43 1.22 24.09
N LEU A 273 -8.74 0.98 24.20
CA LEU A 273 -9.47 0.85 25.47
C LEU A 273 -9.36 -0.57 26.01
#